data_6d1cd6f1b6814d3ca679e1968af22c6f
#
_entry.id   6d1cd6f1b6814d3ca679e1968af22c6f
#
_cell.length_a   1.000
_cell.length_b   1.000
_cell.length_c   1.000
_cell.angle_alpha   90.00
_cell.angle_beta   90.00
_cell.angle_gamma   90.00
#
_symmetry.space_group_name_H-M   'P 1'
#
loop_
_entity.id
_entity.type
_entity.pdbx_description
1 polymer ?
#
loop_
_entity_poly.entity_id
_entity_poly.type
_entity_poly.pdbx_seq_one_letter_code
_entity_poly.pdbx_strand_id
1 'polypeptide(L)'
;KKEKKQPKAQVKKEKKQPELKVKKNNVAEVILPDLNLKTETVINLFKDVNYDLSQVRNKKLVKPIYFTQFPKDLDELQNTRLKKETFIQIVLPLIVAENERILADRKKLKRIYKKKNTTDLEKQWLRQKLLEYKVKKGNMVELLSRMDIIPTSIALAQAAKESGWGTSRFALEGNAIFGQWTWSGNGIAPLDRESNKNHK
;
A
#
# COMPACT_ATOMS: atom_id res chain seq x y z
N LYS A 1 -43.26 -33.09 -18.21
CA LYS A 1 -42.01 -32.26 -18.24
C LYS A 1 -41.77 -31.73 -16.85
N LYS A 2 -40.79 -32.28 -16.14
CA LYS A 2 -40.43 -31.86 -14.77
C LYS A 2 -39.25 -30.88 -14.90
N GLU A 3 -39.47 -29.62 -14.50
CA GLU A 3 -38.41 -28.62 -14.36
C GLU A 3 -37.54 -28.94 -13.14
N LYS A 4 -36.24 -29.08 -13.36
CA LYS A 4 -35.25 -29.22 -12.31
C LYS A 4 -34.89 -27.83 -11.78
N LYS A 5 -35.30 -27.53 -10.53
CA LYS A 5 -34.81 -26.37 -9.78
C LYS A 5 -33.32 -26.54 -9.42
N GLN A 6 -32.48 -25.61 -9.86
CA GLN A 6 -31.09 -25.51 -9.42
C GLN A 6 -30.99 -25.00 -7.98
N PRO A 7 -30.06 -25.50 -7.14
CA PRO A 7 -29.90 -25.03 -5.79
C PRO A 7 -29.25 -23.65 -5.75
N LYS A 8 -29.86 -22.73 -5.00
CA LYS A 8 -29.28 -21.42 -4.70
C LYS A 8 -28.01 -21.58 -3.88
N ALA A 9 -26.87 -21.14 -4.41
CA ALA A 9 -25.60 -21.05 -3.68
C ALA A 9 -25.75 -20.07 -2.51
N GLN A 10 -25.57 -20.57 -1.29
CA GLN A 10 -25.47 -19.76 -0.08
C GLN A 10 -24.13 -19.03 -0.10
N VAL A 11 -24.17 -17.71 -0.30
CA VAL A 11 -23.00 -16.84 -0.13
C VAL A 11 -22.66 -16.82 1.35
N LYS A 12 -21.58 -17.53 1.74
CA LYS A 12 -21.01 -17.43 3.08
C LYS A 12 -20.54 -15.98 3.28
N LYS A 13 -21.10 -15.30 4.29
CA LYS A 13 -20.64 -13.99 4.76
C LYS A 13 -19.19 -14.16 5.26
N GLU A 14 -18.24 -13.72 4.45
CA GLU A 14 -16.85 -13.60 4.90
C GLU A 14 -16.80 -12.65 6.10
N LYS A 15 -16.18 -13.13 7.18
CA LYS A 15 -15.89 -12.28 8.35
C LYS A 15 -14.89 -11.21 7.92
N LYS A 16 -15.32 -9.94 7.87
CA LYS A 16 -14.45 -8.80 7.64
C LYS A 16 -13.30 -8.84 8.65
N GLN A 17 -12.08 -8.93 8.16
CA GLN A 17 -10.89 -8.75 8.99
C GLN A 17 -10.91 -7.34 9.60
N PRO A 18 -10.50 -7.17 10.87
CA PRO A 18 -10.46 -5.86 11.50
C PRO A 18 -9.42 -4.97 10.79
N GLU A 19 -9.87 -3.80 10.36
CA GLU A 19 -9.03 -2.78 9.73
C GLU A 19 -8.02 -2.22 10.74
N LEU A 20 -6.75 -2.17 10.37
CA LEU A 20 -5.73 -1.44 11.12
C LEU A 20 -5.93 0.07 10.92
N LYS A 21 -5.81 0.84 11.99
CA LYS A 21 -5.95 2.31 11.96
C LYS A 21 -4.65 3.00 12.34
N VAL A 22 -4.35 4.11 11.69
CA VAL A 22 -3.24 4.98 12.09
C VAL A 22 -3.67 5.84 13.27
N LYS A 23 -2.86 5.89 14.32
CA LYS A 23 -3.14 6.73 15.48
C LYS A 23 -2.83 8.20 15.11
N LYS A 24 -3.85 8.97 14.81
CA LYS A 24 -3.74 10.43 14.63
C LYS A 24 -3.60 11.08 16.01
N ASN A 25 -2.39 11.10 16.54
CA ASN A 25 -2.03 12.12 17.51
C ASN A 25 -1.60 13.34 16.69
N ASN A 26 -1.78 14.57 17.19
CA ASN A 26 -1.37 15.84 16.56
C ASN A 26 0.16 15.99 16.43
N VAL A 27 0.84 14.91 16.04
CA VAL A 27 2.25 14.91 15.69
C VAL A 27 2.28 15.20 14.20
N ALA A 28 2.91 16.30 13.80
CA ALA A 28 3.20 16.62 12.42
C ALA A 28 3.76 15.36 11.73
N GLU A 29 3.27 15.05 10.52
CA GLU A 29 3.84 13.99 9.71
C GLU A 29 5.34 14.25 9.57
N VAL A 30 6.16 13.47 10.27
CA VAL A 30 7.60 13.58 10.14
C VAL A 30 7.97 12.83 8.88
N ILE A 31 7.92 13.54 7.74
CA ILE A 31 8.58 13.10 6.51
C ILE A 31 10.05 13.33 6.75
N LEU A 32 10.78 12.26 7.07
CA LEU A 32 12.23 12.36 7.19
C LEU A 32 12.79 12.51 5.76
N PRO A 33 13.52 13.61 5.47
CA PRO A 33 14.19 13.76 4.18
C PRO A 33 15.18 12.61 3.97
N ASP A 34 15.64 12.44 2.74
CA ASP A 34 16.60 11.43 2.32
C ASP A 34 17.94 11.57 3.09
N LEU A 35 17.98 11.00 4.30
CA LEU A 35 19.11 11.12 5.22
C LEU A 35 20.12 9.99 5.05
N ASN A 36 20.01 9.11 4.05
CA ASN A 36 20.88 7.92 3.95
C ASN A 36 21.01 7.16 5.29
N LEU A 37 19.88 6.98 5.98
CA LEU A 37 19.87 6.39 7.31
C LEU A 37 20.40 4.96 7.28
N LYS A 38 21.27 4.65 8.24
CA LYS A 38 21.69 3.27 8.49
C LYS A 38 20.56 2.48 9.17
N THR A 39 20.52 1.19 8.90
CA THR A 39 19.54 0.26 9.49
C THR A 39 19.52 0.33 11.01
N GLU A 40 20.68 0.42 11.65
CA GLU A 40 20.79 0.57 13.10
C GLU A 40 20.09 1.84 13.62
N THR A 41 20.27 2.96 12.93
CA THR A 41 19.60 4.23 13.29
C THR A 41 18.06 4.09 13.22
N VAL A 42 17.56 3.42 12.18
CA VAL A 42 16.12 3.17 12.01
C VAL A 42 15.59 2.26 13.13
N ILE A 43 16.31 1.20 13.47
CA ILE A 43 15.95 0.29 14.55
C ILE A 43 15.91 1.03 15.90
N ASN A 44 16.90 1.88 16.17
CA ASN A 44 16.95 2.65 17.40
C ASN A 44 15.80 3.67 17.45
N LEU A 45 15.51 4.36 16.35
CA LEU A 45 14.34 5.24 16.25
C LEU A 45 13.04 4.51 16.61
N PHE A 46 12.83 3.28 16.09
CA PHE A 46 11.64 2.50 16.42
C PHE A 46 11.55 2.14 17.90
N LYS A 47 12.69 1.86 18.55
CA LYS A 47 12.76 1.63 20.00
C LYS A 47 12.41 2.90 20.77
N ASP A 48 13.02 4.03 20.43
CA ASP A 48 12.84 5.32 21.12
C ASP A 48 11.39 5.79 21.08
N VAL A 49 10.72 5.57 19.96
CA VAL A 49 9.30 5.90 19.82
C VAL A 49 8.37 4.77 20.26
N ASN A 50 8.89 3.68 20.84
CA ASN A 50 8.10 2.50 21.25
C ASN A 50 7.20 1.97 20.11
N TYR A 51 7.76 1.82 18.91
CA TYR A 51 7.05 1.22 17.78
C TYR A 51 7.34 -0.29 17.70
N ASP A 52 6.51 -1.08 18.37
CA ASP A 52 6.62 -2.53 18.46
C ASP A 52 5.45 -3.21 17.72
N LEU A 53 5.77 -4.20 16.88
CA LEU A 53 4.78 -4.96 16.11
C LEU A 53 3.84 -5.80 16.99
N SER A 54 4.27 -6.22 18.19
CA SER A 54 3.39 -6.91 19.15
C SER A 54 2.27 -5.99 19.62
N GLN A 55 2.60 -4.72 19.92
CA GLN A 55 1.61 -3.72 20.28
C GLN A 55 0.66 -3.40 19.12
N VAL A 56 1.17 -3.35 17.88
CA VAL A 56 0.34 -3.18 16.69
C VAL A 56 -0.67 -4.31 16.56
N ARG A 57 -0.24 -5.57 16.78
CA ARG A 57 -1.14 -6.74 16.73
C ARG A 57 -2.24 -6.67 17.78
N ASN A 58 -1.90 -6.24 18.99
CA ASN A 58 -2.84 -6.18 20.12
C ASN A 58 -3.79 -4.98 20.02
N LYS A 59 -3.25 -3.79 19.76
CA LYS A 59 -3.99 -2.52 19.78
C LYS A 59 -4.59 -2.13 18.43
N LYS A 60 -4.20 -2.79 17.33
CA LYS A 60 -4.57 -2.46 15.94
C LYS A 60 -4.26 -1.00 15.54
N LEU A 61 -3.24 -0.41 16.16
CA LEU A 61 -2.80 0.96 15.91
C LEU A 61 -1.37 0.95 15.36
N VAL A 62 -1.17 1.63 14.27
CA VAL A 62 0.13 1.80 13.61
C VAL A 62 0.62 3.23 13.85
N LYS A 63 1.91 3.40 14.14
CA LYS A 63 2.50 4.74 14.25
C LYS A 63 2.71 5.34 12.87
N PRO A 64 2.36 6.62 12.63
CA PRO A 64 2.53 7.29 11.34
C PRO A 64 3.98 7.74 11.15
N ILE A 65 4.89 6.78 11.01
CA ILE A 65 6.31 7.01 10.74
C ILE A 65 6.56 6.61 9.30
N TYR A 66 6.95 7.58 8.47
CA TYR A 66 7.11 7.37 7.04
C TYR A 66 8.57 7.59 6.63
N PHE A 67 9.14 6.63 5.94
CA PHE A 67 10.44 6.73 5.31
C PHE A 67 10.27 6.91 3.81
N THR A 68 11.11 7.75 3.21
CA THR A 68 11.12 7.96 1.75
C THR A 68 11.88 6.87 1.02
N GLN A 69 12.74 6.12 1.71
CA GLN A 69 13.51 5.00 1.16
C GLN A 69 13.90 4.02 2.25
N PHE A 70 14.32 2.81 1.83
CA PHE A 70 14.92 1.84 2.75
C PHE A 70 16.34 2.24 3.13
N PRO A 71 16.82 1.87 4.34
CA PRO A 71 18.25 1.93 4.66
C PRO A 71 19.05 1.10 3.67
N LYS A 72 20.14 1.66 3.13
CA LYS A 72 20.93 1.01 2.07
C LYS A 72 21.68 -0.24 2.55
N ASP A 73 21.92 -0.33 3.84
CA ASP A 73 22.60 -1.45 4.52
C ASP A 73 21.59 -2.46 5.14
N LEU A 74 20.33 -2.41 4.75
CA LEU A 74 19.31 -3.34 5.27
C LEU A 74 19.62 -4.80 4.90
N ASP A 75 20.23 -5.04 3.75
CA ASP A 75 20.67 -6.36 3.30
C ASP A 75 21.83 -6.93 4.09
N GLU A 76 22.69 -6.08 4.66
CA GLU A 76 23.85 -6.46 5.47
C GLU A 76 23.45 -7.02 6.85
N LEU A 77 22.20 -6.77 7.30
CA LEU A 77 21.72 -7.21 8.60
C LEU A 77 21.64 -8.74 8.67
N GLN A 78 22.52 -9.38 9.46
CA GLN A 78 22.63 -10.85 9.57
C GLN A 78 21.42 -11.48 10.25
N ASN A 79 20.79 -10.78 11.20
CA ASN A 79 19.62 -11.28 11.89
C ASN A 79 18.37 -11.20 10.98
N THR A 80 18.03 -12.31 10.34
CA THR A 80 16.89 -12.42 9.43
C THR A 80 15.56 -12.02 10.07
N ARG A 81 15.34 -12.32 11.34
CA ARG A 81 14.11 -11.94 12.04
C ARG A 81 14.04 -10.42 12.19
N LEU A 82 15.10 -9.80 12.67
CA LEU A 82 15.18 -8.36 12.86
C LEU A 82 15.06 -7.62 11.51
N LYS A 83 15.69 -8.14 10.45
CA LYS A 83 15.52 -7.64 9.07
C LYS A 83 14.06 -7.59 8.64
N LYS A 84 13.34 -8.69 8.81
CA LYS A 84 11.90 -8.78 8.47
C LYS A 84 11.04 -7.87 9.34
N GLU A 85 11.31 -7.78 10.63
CA GLU A 85 10.61 -6.89 11.55
C GLU A 85 10.82 -5.43 11.16
N THR A 86 12.06 -5.02 10.85
CA THR A 86 12.39 -3.66 10.37
C THR A 86 11.68 -3.34 9.07
N PHE A 87 11.70 -4.26 8.09
CA PHE A 87 10.93 -4.10 6.85
C PHE A 87 9.44 -3.86 7.11
N ILE A 88 8.82 -4.69 7.97
CA ILE A 88 7.41 -4.55 8.31
C ILE A 88 7.15 -3.19 8.98
N GLN A 89 8.00 -2.76 9.89
CA GLN A 89 7.86 -1.48 10.58
C GLN A 89 7.95 -0.29 9.63
N ILE A 90 8.75 -0.38 8.57
CA ILE A 90 8.87 0.66 7.53
C ILE A 90 7.65 0.66 6.61
N VAL A 91 7.20 -0.49 6.14
CA VAL A 91 6.19 -0.60 5.07
C VAL A 91 4.76 -0.52 5.60
N LEU A 92 4.52 -1.05 6.79
CA LEU A 92 3.17 -1.13 7.35
C LEU A 92 2.48 0.25 7.50
N PRO A 93 3.13 1.32 7.98
CA PRO A 93 2.52 2.64 8.03
C PRO A 93 2.07 3.16 6.66
N LEU A 94 2.87 2.93 5.62
CA LEU A 94 2.56 3.34 4.25
C LEU A 94 1.30 2.65 3.72
N ILE A 95 1.20 1.33 3.92
CA ILE A 95 0.03 0.55 3.50
C ILE A 95 -1.23 1.01 4.23
N VAL A 96 -1.12 1.25 5.53
CA VAL A 96 -2.27 1.68 6.35
C VAL A 96 -2.71 3.09 5.96
N ALA A 97 -1.78 4.02 5.77
CA ALA A 97 -2.08 5.38 5.32
C ALA A 97 -2.77 5.39 3.94
N GLU A 98 -2.29 4.58 3.01
CA GLU A 98 -2.89 4.47 1.68
C GLU A 98 -4.31 3.88 1.75
N ASN A 99 -4.52 2.84 2.55
CA ASN A 99 -5.86 2.29 2.77
C ASN A 99 -6.81 3.32 3.41
N GLU A 100 -6.35 4.13 4.36
CA GLU A 100 -7.15 5.22 4.94
C GLU A 100 -7.49 6.29 3.89
N ARG A 101 -6.54 6.64 3.00
CA ARG A 101 -6.77 7.56 1.89
C ARG A 101 -7.85 7.02 0.94
N ILE A 102 -7.76 5.73 0.57
CA ILE A 102 -8.74 5.07 -0.29
C ILE A 102 -10.13 5.08 0.37
N LEU A 103 -10.22 4.79 1.68
CA LEU A 103 -11.50 4.84 2.41
C LEU A 103 -12.09 6.24 2.45
N ALA A 104 -11.26 7.28 2.63
CA ALA A 104 -11.71 8.67 2.59
C ALA A 104 -12.25 9.05 1.20
N ASP A 105 -11.54 8.67 0.15
CA ASP A 105 -11.96 8.86 -1.24
C ASP A 105 -13.26 8.11 -1.54
N ARG A 106 -13.38 6.87 -1.11
CA ARG A 106 -14.59 6.07 -1.23
C ARG A 106 -15.79 6.72 -0.51
N LYS A 107 -15.56 7.27 0.68
CA LYS A 107 -16.59 8.02 1.42
C LYS A 107 -17.00 9.30 0.66
N LYS A 108 -16.04 10.02 0.08
CA LYS A 108 -16.30 11.18 -0.78
C LYS A 108 -17.10 10.79 -2.02
N LEU A 109 -16.70 9.73 -2.71
CA LEU A 109 -17.42 9.20 -3.88
C LEU A 109 -18.88 8.87 -3.56
N LYS A 110 -19.11 8.14 -2.47
CA LYS A 110 -20.50 7.81 -2.02
C LYS A 110 -21.35 9.05 -1.72
N ARG A 111 -20.75 10.12 -1.18
CA ARG A 111 -21.45 11.39 -0.96
C ARG A 111 -21.80 12.08 -2.28
N ILE A 112 -20.86 12.15 -3.21
CA ILE A 112 -21.08 12.75 -4.53
C ILE A 112 -22.14 11.98 -5.30
N TYR A 113 -22.10 10.64 -5.27
CA TYR A 113 -23.08 9.78 -5.97
C TYR A 113 -24.52 9.99 -5.51
N LYS A 114 -24.73 10.37 -4.23
CA LYS A 114 -26.06 10.65 -3.67
C LYS A 114 -26.58 12.05 -3.96
N LYS A 115 -25.74 12.96 -4.47
CA LYS A 115 -26.16 14.35 -4.76
C LYS A 115 -26.93 14.43 -6.07
N LYS A 116 -27.95 15.29 -6.11
CA LYS A 116 -28.63 15.64 -7.37
C LYS A 116 -27.75 16.48 -8.30
N ASN A 117 -26.97 17.41 -7.73
CA ASN A 117 -26.08 18.31 -8.47
C ASN A 117 -24.64 18.19 -7.95
N THR A 118 -23.70 18.02 -8.86
CA THR A 118 -22.26 17.98 -8.58
C THR A 118 -21.60 19.30 -8.95
N THR A 119 -20.68 19.80 -8.13
CA THR A 119 -19.87 20.98 -8.43
C THR A 119 -18.81 20.66 -9.50
N ASP A 120 -18.26 21.68 -10.14
CA ASP A 120 -17.22 21.46 -11.16
C ASP A 120 -15.94 20.86 -10.57
N LEU A 121 -15.58 21.21 -9.34
CA LEU A 121 -14.47 20.59 -8.61
C LEU A 121 -14.73 19.09 -8.34
N GLU A 122 -15.97 18.73 -7.99
CA GLU A 122 -16.34 17.32 -7.82
C GLU A 122 -16.30 16.56 -9.15
N LYS A 123 -16.73 17.19 -10.26
CA LYS A 123 -16.64 16.58 -11.59
C LYS A 123 -15.19 16.38 -12.02
N GLN A 124 -14.32 17.34 -11.73
CA GLN A 124 -12.88 17.23 -12.03
C GLN A 124 -12.25 16.08 -11.22
N TRP A 125 -12.54 16.01 -9.92
CA TRP A 125 -12.06 14.93 -9.05
C TRP A 125 -12.57 13.57 -9.52
N LEU A 126 -13.84 13.45 -9.93
CA LEU A 126 -14.41 12.21 -10.47
C LEU A 126 -13.70 11.78 -11.75
N ARG A 127 -13.43 12.70 -12.69
CA ARG A 127 -12.67 12.39 -13.92
C ARG A 127 -11.29 11.84 -13.60
N GLN A 128 -10.58 12.45 -12.67
CA GLN A 128 -9.27 11.97 -12.22
C GLN A 128 -9.37 10.55 -11.65
N LYS A 129 -10.37 10.28 -10.78
CA LYS A 129 -10.55 8.95 -10.19
C LYS A 129 -10.97 7.89 -11.21
N LEU A 130 -11.81 8.23 -12.16
CA LEU A 130 -12.17 7.33 -13.27
C LEU A 130 -10.94 6.92 -14.09
N LEU A 131 -10.02 7.84 -14.35
CA LEU A 131 -8.74 7.56 -15.02
C LEU A 131 -7.82 6.70 -14.15
N GLU A 132 -7.62 7.08 -12.88
CA GLU A 132 -6.77 6.36 -11.92
C GLU A 132 -7.19 4.89 -11.80
N TYR A 133 -8.49 4.64 -11.66
CA TYR A 133 -9.05 3.29 -11.53
C TYR A 133 -9.38 2.63 -12.87
N LYS A 134 -8.98 3.23 -14.01
CA LYS A 134 -9.22 2.71 -15.37
C LYS A 134 -10.67 2.34 -15.65
N VAL A 135 -11.61 3.14 -15.14
CA VAL A 135 -13.05 2.95 -15.34
C VAL A 135 -13.49 3.66 -16.63
N LYS A 136 -14.10 2.90 -17.53
CA LYS A 136 -14.61 3.42 -18.79
C LYS A 136 -16.04 3.96 -18.65
N LYS A 137 -16.42 4.89 -19.55
CA LYS A 137 -17.81 5.41 -19.68
C LYS A 137 -18.41 6.03 -18.40
N GLY A 138 -17.61 6.50 -17.46
CA GLY A 138 -18.12 7.17 -16.27
C GLY A 138 -18.95 6.28 -15.32
N ASN A 139 -18.76 4.97 -15.34
CA ASN A 139 -19.54 4.03 -14.54
C ASN A 139 -19.19 4.15 -13.05
N MET A 140 -20.05 4.83 -12.28
CA MET A 140 -19.85 5.07 -10.85
C MET A 140 -19.95 3.80 -10.00
N VAL A 141 -20.74 2.82 -10.41
CA VAL A 141 -20.85 1.53 -9.71
C VAL A 141 -19.55 0.76 -9.84
N GLU A 142 -18.99 0.73 -11.05
CA GLU A 142 -17.69 0.13 -11.30
C GLU A 142 -16.56 0.86 -10.54
N LEU A 143 -16.59 2.20 -10.51
CA LEU A 143 -15.63 2.98 -9.72
C LEU A 143 -15.72 2.64 -8.23
N LEU A 144 -16.92 2.54 -7.66
CA LEU A 144 -17.13 2.11 -6.28
C LEU A 144 -16.65 0.68 -6.00
N SER A 145 -16.76 -0.21 -6.98
CA SER A 145 -16.27 -1.58 -6.87
C SER A 145 -14.73 -1.65 -6.90
N ARG A 146 -14.08 -0.85 -7.77
CA ARG A 146 -12.61 -0.83 -7.90
C ARG A 146 -11.91 -0.04 -6.80
N MET A 147 -12.55 1.03 -6.31
CA MET A 147 -12.03 1.89 -5.25
C MET A 147 -12.28 1.24 -3.89
N ASP A 148 -11.51 0.22 -3.53
CA ASP A 148 -11.58 -0.43 -2.23
C ASP A 148 -10.18 -0.69 -1.67
N ILE A 149 -10.09 -0.91 -0.36
CA ILE A 149 -8.84 -1.22 0.32
C ILE A 149 -8.33 -2.61 -0.04
N ILE A 150 -7.02 -2.75 0.02
CA ILE A 150 -6.38 -4.06 -0.03
C ILE A 150 -6.13 -4.52 1.41
N PRO A 151 -6.48 -5.78 1.79
CA PRO A 151 -6.13 -6.30 3.11
C PRO A 151 -4.64 -6.08 3.39
N THR A 152 -4.34 -5.43 4.52
CA THR A 152 -2.96 -5.02 4.87
C THR A 152 -1.98 -6.20 4.85
N SER A 153 -2.42 -7.39 5.29
CA SER A 153 -1.60 -8.60 5.25
C SER A 153 -1.24 -9.04 3.83
N ILE A 154 -2.15 -8.90 2.87
CA ILE A 154 -1.89 -9.25 1.46
C ILE A 154 -0.92 -8.24 0.85
N ALA A 155 -1.17 -6.93 1.03
CA ALA A 155 -0.28 -5.90 0.51
C ALA A 155 1.14 -6.03 1.09
N LEU A 156 1.24 -6.32 2.40
CA LEU A 156 2.53 -6.53 3.07
C LEU A 156 3.26 -7.78 2.57
N ALA A 157 2.54 -8.88 2.35
CA ALA A 157 3.12 -10.12 1.82
C ALA A 157 3.63 -9.94 0.38
N GLN A 158 2.88 -9.22 -0.46
CA GLN A 158 3.32 -8.86 -1.81
C GLN A 158 4.54 -7.96 -1.78
N ALA A 159 4.52 -6.90 -0.97
CA ALA A 159 5.66 -6.01 -0.79
C ALA A 159 6.92 -6.77 -0.37
N ALA A 160 6.81 -7.68 0.60
CA ALA A 160 7.92 -8.50 1.07
C ALA A 160 8.47 -9.41 -0.04
N LYS A 161 7.60 -10.05 -0.81
CA LYS A 161 7.98 -10.96 -1.89
C LYS A 161 8.65 -10.21 -3.04
N GLU A 162 8.02 -9.15 -3.53
CA GLU A 162 8.49 -8.40 -4.70
C GLU A 162 9.80 -7.65 -4.42
N SER A 163 9.97 -7.10 -3.21
CA SER A 163 11.16 -6.34 -2.82
C SER A 163 12.27 -7.18 -2.18
N GLY A 164 12.08 -8.51 -2.00
CA GLY A 164 13.01 -9.33 -1.24
C GLY A 164 13.15 -8.85 0.22
N TRP A 165 12.05 -8.48 0.87
CA TRP A 165 12.07 -7.85 2.20
C TRP A 165 12.81 -6.51 2.25
N GLY A 166 12.72 -5.73 1.16
CA GLY A 166 13.36 -4.43 1.04
C GLY A 166 14.86 -4.47 0.74
N THR A 167 15.41 -5.65 0.41
CA THR A 167 16.85 -5.84 0.17
C THR A 167 17.20 -6.00 -1.31
N SER A 168 16.22 -6.10 -2.19
CA SER A 168 16.50 -6.16 -3.62
C SER A 168 17.10 -4.85 -4.13
N ARG A 169 17.92 -4.93 -5.17
CA ARG A 169 18.49 -3.75 -5.83
C ARG A 169 17.41 -2.75 -6.25
N PHE A 170 16.27 -3.25 -6.76
CA PHE A 170 15.16 -2.40 -7.13
C PHE A 170 14.52 -1.66 -5.94
N ALA A 171 14.50 -2.29 -4.76
CA ALA A 171 14.02 -1.64 -3.55
C ALA A 171 15.01 -0.60 -3.02
N LEU A 172 16.31 -0.94 -2.99
CA LEU A 172 17.36 -0.07 -2.40
C LEU A 172 17.73 1.09 -3.32
N GLU A 173 17.90 0.86 -4.61
CA GLU A 173 18.32 1.89 -5.58
C GLU A 173 17.12 2.59 -6.23
N GLY A 174 16.03 1.85 -6.50
CA GLY A 174 14.86 2.34 -7.21
C GLY A 174 13.68 2.70 -6.32
N ASN A 175 13.81 2.51 -5.02
CA ASN A 175 12.71 2.68 -4.05
C ASN A 175 11.41 1.95 -4.49
N ALA A 176 11.56 0.82 -5.18
CA ALA A 176 10.47 0.06 -5.75
C ALA A 176 10.08 -1.09 -4.80
N ILE A 177 8.99 -0.89 -4.05
CA ILE A 177 8.44 -1.93 -3.16
C ILE A 177 7.65 -2.97 -3.96
N PHE A 178 6.95 -2.51 -5.00
CA PHE A 178 6.20 -3.35 -5.93
C PHE A 178 6.83 -3.23 -7.31
N GLY A 179 7.08 -4.38 -7.96
CA GLY A 179 7.61 -4.41 -9.32
C GLY A 179 6.64 -3.77 -10.31
N GLN A 180 7.10 -2.80 -11.07
CA GLN A 180 6.35 -2.19 -12.15
C GLN A 180 7.23 -2.08 -13.39
N TRP A 181 6.74 -2.60 -14.50
CA TRP A 181 7.39 -2.41 -15.80
C TRP A 181 7.16 -0.98 -16.30
N THR A 182 8.22 -0.31 -16.74
CA THR A 182 8.13 0.95 -17.47
C THR A 182 8.63 0.79 -18.88
N TRP A 183 7.88 1.31 -19.84
CA TRP A 183 8.22 1.27 -21.27
C TRP A 183 8.79 2.60 -21.77
N SER A 184 8.66 3.63 -20.96
CA SER A 184 9.15 4.99 -21.22
C SER A 184 9.64 5.62 -19.93
N GLY A 185 10.83 6.24 -19.95
CA GLY A 185 11.40 6.93 -18.80
C GLY A 185 12.60 6.23 -18.19
N ASN A 186 13.06 6.73 -17.06
CA ASN A 186 14.21 6.22 -16.34
C ASN A 186 13.78 5.07 -15.42
N GLY A 187 14.10 3.85 -15.80
CA GLY A 187 13.89 2.63 -15.01
C GLY A 187 15.23 1.99 -14.67
N ILE A 188 15.20 1.09 -13.67
CA ILE A 188 16.36 0.24 -13.34
C ILE A 188 16.23 -1.05 -14.14
N ALA A 189 17.22 -1.32 -15.03
CA ALA A 189 17.25 -2.53 -15.82
C ALA A 189 17.66 -3.74 -14.98
N PRO A 190 17.08 -4.95 -15.20
CA PRO A 190 17.58 -6.19 -14.61
C PRO A 190 19.05 -6.43 -14.95
N LEU A 191 19.81 -7.04 -14.03
CA LEU A 191 21.24 -7.40 -14.28
C LEU A 191 21.34 -8.44 -15.38
N ASP A 192 20.47 -9.47 -15.35
CA ASP A 192 20.39 -10.56 -16.34
C ASP A 192 19.30 -10.26 -17.36
N ARG A 193 19.57 -9.29 -18.23
CA ARG A 193 18.64 -8.97 -19.32
C ARG A 193 18.97 -9.78 -20.56
N GLU A 194 17.96 -10.38 -21.16
CA GLU A 194 18.08 -10.92 -22.51
C GLU A 194 18.43 -9.78 -23.49
N SER A 195 19.46 -9.97 -24.30
CA SER A 195 20.03 -8.95 -25.21
C SER A 195 19.04 -8.35 -26.22
N ASN A 196 17.88 -8.98 -26.42
CA ASN A 196 16.87 -8.59 -27.39
C ASN A 196 15.61 -7.92 -26.80
N LYS A 197 15.56 -7.65 -25.50
CA LYS A 197 14.41 -6.98 -24.88
C LYS A 197 14.84 -5.63 -24.26
N ASN A 198 14.23 -4.55 -24.74
CA ASN A 198 14.38 -3.23 -24.12
C ASN A 198 13.64 -3.22 -22.77
N HIS A 199 14.34 -3.61 -21.71
CA HIS A 199 13.86 -3.45 -20.33
C HIS A 199 14.41 -2.14 -19.78
N LYS A 200 13.53 -1.28 -19.30
CA LYS A 200 13.89 -0.08 -18.54
C LYS A 200 13.12 -0.05 -17.23
#